data_3bbef3c4a97f7e10ebf2ff22f9f217ad
#
_entry.id   3bbef3c4a97f7e10ebf2ff22f9f217ad
#
_cell.length_a   1.000
_cell.length_b   1.000
_cell.length_c   1.000
_cell.angle_alpha   90.00
_cell.angle_beta   90.00
_cell.angle_gamma   90.00
#
_symmetry.space_group_name_H-M   'P 1'
#
loop_
_entity.id
_entity.type
_entity.pdbx_description
1 polymer ?
#
loop_
_entity_poly.entity_id
_entity_poly.type
_entity_poly.pdbx_seq_one_letter_code
_entity_poly.pdbx_strand_id
1 'polypeptide(L)'
;MLHRRKFWILPLATIVGTGLFFGGCHHEPTQQQRAEWMVKKVSNELDLTKEQSEKLKSIVEKIQNQSPELKKVHSDIFNELYTQVKSDKVDAQKLNDVLIDNEKKFSQLIPSITAGFAEFHATLTAEQKTILAEKMEKFQKWSNH
;
A
#
# COMPACT_ATOMS: atom_id res chain seq x y z
N MET A 1 23.83 -30.15 1.02
CA MET A 1 22.41 -30.10 1.45
C MET A 1 21.88 -28.69 1.20
N LEU A 2 21.12 -28.52 0.12
CA LEU A 2 20.58 -27.19 -0.29
C LEU A 2 19.32 -26.91 0.50
N HIS A 3 19.36 -25.91 1.38
CA HIS A 3 18.16 -25.37 2.00
C HIS A 3 17.41 -24.52 0.95
N ARG A 4 16.38 -25.10 0.35
CA ARG A 4 15.39 -24.39 -0.48
C ARG A 4 14.60 -23.43 0.41
N ARG A 5 15.09 -22.20 0.57
CA ARG A 5 14.27 -21.10 1.11
C ARG A 5 13.18 -20.78 0.07
N LYS A 6 11.95 -21.17 0.37
CA LYS A 6 10.78 -20.79 -0.41
C LYS A 6 10.63 -19.27 -0.34
N PHE A 7 10.94 -18.60 -1.44
CA PHE A 7 10.75 -17.17 -1.64
C PHE A 7 9.26 -16.87 -1.70
N TRP A 8 8.72 -16.29 -0.66
CA TRP A 8 7.43 -15.63 -0.68
C TRP A 8 7.67 -14.13 -0.91
N ILE A 9 7.71 -13.74 -2.17
CA ILE A 9 7.77 -12.34 -2.58
C ILE A 9 6.32 -11.86 -2.66
N LEU A 10 5.87 -11.10 -1.67
CA LEU A 10 4.62 -10.36 -1.76
C LEU A 10 4.93 -8.87 -1.99
N PRO A 11 4.37 -8.27 -3.05
CA PRO A 11 4.73 -6.92 -3.48
C PRO A 11 4.08 -5.85 -2.61
N LEU A 12 4.84 -4.79 -2.36
CA LEU A 12 4.36 -3.56 -1.72
C LEU A 12 3.17 -2.88 -2.48
N ALA A 13 2.95 -3.26 -3.74
CA ALA A 13 1.92 -2.65 -4.58
C ALA A 13 0.54 -3.32 -4.51
N THR A 14 0.39 -4.49 -3.90
CA THR A 14 -0.90 -5.18 -3.80
C THR A 14 -1.81 -4.68 -2.68
N ILE A 15 -1.47 -3.56 -2.04
CA ILE A 15 -2.33 -2.94 -1.02
C ILE A 15 -3.59 -2.30 -1.64
N VAL A 16 -3.63 -2.08 -2.95
CA VAL A 16 -4.73 -1.36 -3.62
C VAL A 16 -5.68 -2.25 -4.42
N GLY A 17 -5.38 -3.51 -4.70
CA GLY A 17 -6.07 -4.12 -5.84
C GLY A 17 -6.60 -5.56 -5.80
N THR A 18 -6.59 -6.32 -4.71
CA THR A 18 -7.12 -7.69 -4.78
C THR A 18 -7.94 -8.09 -3.56
N GLY A 19 -9.10 -7.48 -3.40
CA GLY A 19 -10.15 -7.89 -2.46
C GLY A 19 -11.42 -8.44 -3.13
N LEU A 20 -11.35 -8.93 -4.37
CA LEU A 20 -12.50 -9.48 -5.06
C LEU A 20 -12.31 -10.98 -5.30
N PHE A 21 -13.23 -11.75 -4.73
CA PHE A 21 -13.45 -13.19 -4.88
C PHE A 21 -12.64 -14.11 -3.97
N PHE A 22 -13.08 -14.24 -2.69
CA PHE A 22 -13.26 -15.55 -2.06
C PHE A 22 -14.12 -15.36 -0.80
N GLY A 23 -15.39 -15.79 -0.86
CA GLY A 23 -16.28 -15.86 0.29
C GLY A 23 -15.79 -16.96 1.24
N GLY A 24 -15.06 -16.57 2.24
CA GLY A 24 -14.77 -17.33 3.44
C GLY A 24 -14.78 -16.34 4.59
N CYS A 25 -15.29 -16.73 5.76
CA CYS A 25 -15.30 -15.91 6.98
C CYS A 25 -13.89 -15.56 7.43
N HIS A 26 -13.18 -14.75 6.66
CA HIS A 26 -11.92 -14.16 7.04
C HIS A 26 -12.22 -12.80 7.64
N HIS A 27 -11.95 -12.67 8.92
CA HIS A 27 -11.89 -11.40 9.59
C HIS A 27 -10.87 -10.54 8.83
N GLU A 28 -11.35 -9.58 8.02
CA GLU A 28 -10.45 -8.70 7.28
C GLU A 28 -9.56 -7.94 8.27
N PRO A 29 -8.24 -8.00 8.10
CA PRO A 29 -7.34 -7.31 9.02
C PRO A 29 -7.66 -5.82 9.01
N THR A 30 -7.72 -5.22 10.19
CA THR A 30 -7.93 -3.79 10.33
C THR A 30 -6.79 -3.03 9.65
N GLN A 31 -7.01 -1.74 9.35
CA GLN A 31 -5.98 -0.89 8.77
C GLN A 31 -4.72 -0.82 9.64
N GLN A 32 -4.92 -0.80 10.96
CA GLN A 32 -3.83 -0.81 11.93
C GLN A 32 -3.05 -2.13 11.86
N GLN A 33 -3.73 -3.27 11.82
CA GLN A 33 -3.09 -4.58 11.68
C GLN A 33 -2.29 -4.71 10.38
N ARG A 34 -2.80 -4.16 9.28
CA ARG A 34 -2.08 -4.12 7.99
C ARG A 34 -0.82 -3.28 8.07
N ALA A 35 -0.88 -2.12 8.74
CA ALA A 35 0.27 -1.25 8.94
C ALA A 35 1.33 -1.90 9.84
N GLU A 36 0.93 -2.47 10.95
CA GLU A 36 1.82 -3.18 11.86
C GLU A 36 2.51 -4.36 11.16
N TRP A 37 1.75 -5.11 10.38
CA TRP A 37 2.31 -6.18 9.55
C TRP A 37 3.31 -5.67 8.53
N MET A 38 3.00 -4.56 7.84
CA MET A 38 3.91 -3.94 6.87
C MET A 38 5.20 -3.45 7.53
N VAL A 39 5.10 -2.74 8.65
CA VAL A 39 6.26 -2.27 9.41
C VAL A 39 7.12 -3.45 9.84
N LYS A 40 6.52 -4.48 10.42
CA LYS A 40 7.22 -5.70 10.84
C LYS A 40 7.91 -6.39 9.66
N LYS A 41 7.23 -6.48 8.52
CA LYS A 41 7.79 -7.11 7.32
C LYS A 41 9.01 -6.34 6.81
N VAL A 42 8.90 -5.02 6.65
CA VAL A 42 10.01 -4.16 6.19
C VAL A 42 11.16 -4.21 7.19
N SER A 43 10.87 -4.16 8.50
CA SER A 43 11.88 -4.24 9.55
C SER A 43 12.68 -5.54 9.47
N ASN A 44 12.02 -6.66 9.27
CA ASN A 44 12.68 -7.95 9.15
C ASN A 44 13.46 -8.11 7.83
N GLU A 45 12.94 -7.54 6.74
CA GLU A 45 13.58 -7.67 5.43
C GLU A 45 14.82 -6.81 5.25
N LEU A 46 14.89 -5.67 5.97
CA LEU A 46 16.02 -4.75 5.95
C LEU A 46 16.91 -4.87 7.19
N ASP A 47 16.59 -5.77 8.10
CA ASP A 47 17.27 -5.93 9.40
C ASP A 47 17.38 -4.56 10.14
N LEU A 48 16.23 -3.91 10.28
CA LEU A 48 16.17 -2.57 10.91
C LEU A 48 16.48 -2.64 12.40
N THR A 49 17.19 -1.63 12.90
CA THR A 49 17.30 -1.44 14.34
C THR A 49 15.93 -1.10 14.95
N LYS A 50 15.84 -1.18 16.26
CA LYS A 50 14.61 -0.81 16.98
C LYS A 50 14.21 0.65 16.68
N GLU A 51 15.17 1.56 16.70
CA GLU A 51 14.96 2.98 16.44
C GLU A 51 14.47 3.23 14.99
N GLN A 52 15.07 2.53 14.01
CA GLN A 52 14.63 2.62 12.63
C GLN A 52 13.20 2.07 12.44
N SER A 53 12.87 0.97 13.11
CA SER A 53 11.55 0.37 13.09
C SER A 53 10.49 1.28 13.73
N GLU A 54 10.80 1.92 14.85
CA GLU A 54 9.93 2.89 15.51
C GLU A 54 9.73 4.15 14.63
N LYS A 55 10.78 4.61 13.97
CA LYS A 55 10.68 5.72 13.01
C LYS A 55 9.77 5.35 11.83
N LEU A 56 9.97 4.18 11.25
CA LEU A 56 9.10 3.69 10.16
C LEU A 56 7.65 3.60 10.63
N LYS A 57 7.39 3.05 11.82
CA LYS A 57 6.05 2.97 12.40
C LYS A 57 5.41 4.34 12.53
N SER A 58 6.12 5.33 13.10
CA SER A 58 5.63 6.71 13.24
C SER A 58 5.27 7.34 11.90
N ILE A 59 6.07 7.12 10.85
CA ILE A 59 5.80 7.62 9.49
C ILE A 59 4.53 6.98 8.93
N VAL A 60 4.40 5.67 9.07
CA VAL A 60 3.21 4.92 8.59
C VAL A 60 1.94 5.38 9.31
N GLU A 61 1.99 5.54 10.63
CA GLU A 61 0.87 6.05 11.44
C GLU A 61 0.49 7.48 11.02
N LYS A 62 1.46 8.35 10.79
CA LYS A 62 1.23 9.71 10.31
C LYS A 62 0.50 9.72 8.97
N ILE A 63 0.94 8.90 8.02
CA ILE A 63 0.29 8.75 6.71
C ILE A 63 -1.13 8.19 6.88
N GLN A 64 -1.32 7.19 7.74
CA GLN A 64 -2.62 6.61 8.00
C GLN A 64 -3.61 7.59 8.64
N ASN A 65 -3.14 8.40 9.58
CA ASN A 65 -3.98 9.41 10.24
C ASN A 65 -4.42 10.52 9.27
N GLN A 66 -3.67 10.75 8.20
CA GLN A 66 -4.08 11.63 7.11
C GLN A 66 -5.00 10.95 6.09
N SER A 67 -5.29 9.66 6.25
CA SER A 67 -6.00 8.86 5.25
C SER A 67 -7.41 8.36 5.61
N PRO A 68 -8.22 9.02 6.48
CA PRO A 68 -9.65 8.72 6.54
C PRO A 68 -10.30 8.85 5.16
N GLU A 69 -9.78 9.76 4.35
CA GLU A 69 -10.22 10.02 2.98
C GLU A 69 -9.86 8.90 1.99
N LEU A 70 -8.74 8.19 2.15
CA LEU A 70 -8.40 7.05 1.28
C LEU A 70 -9.38 5.88 1.40
N LYS A 71 -9.89 5.62 2.61
CA LYS A 71 -10.95 4.61 2.80
C LYS A 71 -12.20 4.99 2.03
N LYS A 72 -12.55 6.28 2.10
CA LYS A 72 -13.71 6.83 1.41
C LYS A 72 -13.52 6.77 -0.10
N VAL A 73 -12.32 7.09 -0.61
CA VAL A 73 -11.97 6.99 -2.03
C VAL A 73 -12.31 5.60 -2.60
N HIS A 74 -11.82 4.53 -1.97
CA HIS A 74 -12.08 3.17 -2.43
C HIS A 74 -13.57 2.83 -2.37
N SER A 75 -14.24 3.21 -1.29
CA SER A 75 -15.67 2.98 -1.11
C SER A 75 -16.50 3.78 -2.13
N ASP A 76 -16.17 5.04 -2.37
CA ASP A 76 -16.91 5.90 -3.29
C ASP A 76 -16.81 5.37 -4.74
N ILE A 77 -15.62 4.97 -5.17
CA ILE A 77 -15.41 4.38 -6.50
C ILE A 77 -16.20 3.07 -6.63
N PHE A 78 -16.09 2.17 -5.65
CA PHE A 78 -16.79 0.89 -5.70
C PHE A 78 -18.31 1.07 -5.69
N ASN A 79 -18.84 1.95 -4.84
CA ASN A 79 -20.27 2.22 -4.74
C ASN A 79 -20.82 2.82 -6.03
N GLU A 80 -20.08 3.74 -6.66
CA GLU A 80 -20.49 4.30 -7.94
C GLU A 80 -20.45 3.25 -9.04
N LEU A 81 -19.38 2.45 -9.16
CA LEU A 81 -19.31 1.35 -10.12
C LEU A 81 -20.47 0.35 -9.91
N TYR A 82 -20.75 -0.02 -8.66
CA TYR A 82 -21.85 -0.92 -8.34
C TYR A 82 -23.22 -0.32 -8.74
N THR A 83 -23.42 0.97 -8.53
CA THR A 83 -24.63 1.69 -8.93
C THR A 83 -24.78 1.70 -10.44
N GLN A 84 -23.69 1.98 -11.16
CA GLN A 84 -23.69 2.02 -12.62
C GLN A 84 -23.94 0.65 -13.26
N VAL A 85 -23.38 -0.42 -12.68
CA VAL A 85 -23.63 -1.80 -13.17
C VAL A 85 -25.09 -2.21 -13.02
N LYS A 86 -25.82 -1.65 -12.04
CA LYS A 86 -27.24 -1.93 -11.81
C LYS A 86 -28.19 -1.05 -12.63
N SER A 87 -27.69 0.00 -13.27
CA SER A 87 -28.49 0.89 -14.09
C SER A 87 -28.68 0.32 -15.50
N ASP A 88 -29.75 0.71 -16.17
CA ASP A 88 -30.00 0.31 -17.56
C ASP A 88 -28.98 0.89 -18.53
N LYS A 89 -28.35 2.00 -18.17
CA LYS A 89 -27.33 2.68 -18.96
C LYS A 89 -26.27 3.28 -18.04
N VAL A 90 -25.00 2.99 -18.38
CA VAL A 90 -23.86 3.56 -17.65
C VAL A 90 -23.72 5.06 -17.93
N ASP A 91 -23.68 5.86 -16.89
CA ASP A 91 -23.35 7.29 -16.95
C ASP A 91 -21.82 7.45 -16.85
N ALA A 92 -21.18 7.53 -18.02
CA ALA A 92 -19.74 7.68 -18.11
C ALA A 92 -19.23 9.00 -17.51
N GLN A 93 -20.03 10.07 -17.59
CA GLN A 93 -19.64 11.37 -17.02
C GLN A 93 -19.57 11.29 -15.50
N LYS A 94 -20.58 10.71 -14.88
CA LYS A 94 -20.63 10.53 -13.44
C LYS A 94 -19.48 9.65 -12.91
N LEU A 95 -19.17 8.56 -13.61
CA LEU A 95 -18.00 7.74 -13.28
C LEU A 95 -16.70 8.54 -13.37
N ASN A 96 -16.53 9.30 -14.43
CA ASN A 96 -15.36 10.13 -14.63
C ASN A 96 -15.20 11.19 -13.53
N ASP A 97 -16.28 11.84 -13.14
CA ASP A 97 -16.28 12.85 -12.07
C ASP A 97 -15.85 12.24 -10.72
N VAL A 98 -16.36 11.06 -10.38
CA VAL A 98 -15.96 10.34 -9.17
C VAL A 98 -14.48 9.95 -9.20
N LEU A 99 -13.96 9.48 -10.34
CA LEU A 99 -12.56 9.11 -10.48
C LEU A 99 -11.62 10.33 -10.34
N ILE A 100 -11.97 11.45 -10.99
CA ILE A 100 -11.18 12.69 -10.90
C ILE A 100 -11.18 13.25 -9.47
N ASP A 101 -12.32 13.24 -8.78
CA ASP A 101 -12.41 13.73 -7.41
C ASP A 101 -11.56 12.87 -6.45
N ASN A 102 -11.55 11.57 -6.67
CA ASN A 102 -10.72 10.65 -5.89
C ASN A 102 -9.21 10.76 -6.22
N GLU A 103 -8.85 11.03 -7.47
CA GLU A 103 -7.47 11.36 -7.84
C GLU A 103 -6.96 12.60 -7.09
N LYS A 104 -7.77 13.66 -7.00
CA LYS A 104 -7.42 14.87 -6.23
C LYS A 104 -7.18 14.55 -4.76
N LYS A 105 -8.05 13.75 -4.13
CA LYS A 105 -7.88 13.33 -2.74
C LYS A 105 -6.60 12.53 -2.54
N PHE A 106 -6.29 11.61 -3.46
CA PHE A 106 -5.05 10.84 -3.42
C PHE A 106 -3.82 11.73 -3.59
N SER A 107 -3.85 12.69 -4.52
CA SER A 107 -2.72 13.59 -4.78
C SER A 107 -2.34 14.46 -3.57
N GLN A 108 -3.27 14.76 -2.68
CA GLN A 108 -3.02 15.49 -1.44
C GLN A 108 -2.14 14.70 -0.45
N LEU A 109 -2.07 13.38 -0.57
CA LEU A 109 -1.25 12.53 0.29
C LEU A 109 0.19 12.37 -0.22
N ILE A 110 0.43 12.64 -1.50
CA ILE A 110 1.75 12.46 -2.12
C ILE A 110 2.87 13.19 -1.33
N PRO A 111 2.70 14.45 -0.92
CA PRO A 111 3.75 15.15 -0.16
C PRO A 111 4.09 14.45 1.16
N SER A 112 3.11 13.94 1.88
CA SER A 112 3.35 13.22 3.14
C SER A 112 4.03 11.87 2.92
N ILE A 113 3.64 11.15 1.87
CA ILE A 113 4.24 9.87 1.50
C ILE A 113 5.70 10.06 1.10
N THR A 114 5.98 11.03 0.23
CA THR A 114 7.34 11.30 -0.25
C THR A 114 8.25 11.84 0.84
N ALA A 115 7.75 12.73 1.70
CA ALA A 115 8.49 13.20 2.86
C ALA A 115 8.80 12.05 3.84
N GLY A 116 7.80 11.21 4.14
CA GLY A 116 7.98 10.04 5.00
C GLY A 116 9.00 9.06 4.43
N PHE A 117 8.96 8.80 3.13
CA PHE A 117 9.96 7.96 2.47
C PHE A 117 11.38 8.56 2.57
N ALA A 118 11.52 9.86 2.33
CA ALA A 118 12.81 10.55 2.44
C ALA A 118 13.37 10.50 3.88
N GLU A 119 12.51 10.73 4.88
CA GLU A 119 12.86 10.62 6.29
C GLU A 119 13.33 9.21 6.65
N PHE A 120 12.60 8.19 6.21
CA PHE A 120 12.97 6.79 6.45
C PHE A 120 14.28 6.43 5.75
N HIS A 121 14.40 6.75 4.46
CA HIS A 121 15.62 6.47 3.69
C HIS A 121 16.87 7.09 4.30
N ALA A 122 16.75 8.29 4.91
CA ALA A 122 17.86 8.95 5.59
C ALA A 122 18.37 8.19 6.81
N THR A 123 17.56 7.33 7.43
CA THR A 123 17.96 6.51 8.59
C THR A 123 18.66 5.21 8.20
N LEU A 124 18.59 4.81 6.94
CA LEU A 124 19.13 3.53 6.46
C LEU A 124 20.64 3.59 6.27
N THR A 125 21.33 2.51 6.62
CA THR A 125 22.74 2.29 6.28
C THR A 125 22.92 2.05 4.78
N ALA A 126 24.14 2.12 4.28
CA ALA A 126 24.44 1.83 2.87
C ALA A 126 24.03 0.40 2.47
N GLU A 127 24.25 -0.58 3.35
CA GLU A 127 23.86 -1.95 3.15
C GLU A 127 22.33 -2.12 3.07
N GLN A 128 21.59 -1.52 3.99
CA GLN A 128 20.12 -1.52 3.99
C GLN A 128 19.55 -0.87 2.72
N LYS A 129 20.15 0.21 2.24
CA LYS A 129 19.78 0.85 0.98
C LYS A 129 19.99 -0.06 -0.21
N THR A 130 21.09 -0.80 -0.24
CA THR A 130 21.36 -1.80 -1.29
C THR A 130 20.30 -2.90 -1.29
N ILE A 131 19.98 -3.46 -0.12
CA ILE A 131 18.93 -4.48 0.02
C ILE A 131 17.58 -3.94 -0.45
N LEU A 132 17.24 -2.71 -0.07
CA LEU A 132 15.98 -2.06 -0.49
C LEU A 132 15.92 -1.91 -2.02
N ALA A 133 17.01 -1.44 -2.64
CA ALA A 133 17.10 -1.29 -4.10
C ALA A 133 16.91 -2.64 -4.83
N GLU A 134 17.59 -3.69 -4.39
CA GLU A 134 17.43 -5.04 -4.96
C GLU A 134 15.98 -5.57 -4.87
N LYS A 135 15.31 -5.28 -3.75
CA LYS A 135 13.89 -5.67 -3.58
C LYS A 135 12.99 -4.90 -4.53
N MET A 136 13.23 -3.60 -4.72
CA MET A 136 12.49 -2.78 -5.67
C MET A 136 12.70 -3.25 -7.12
N GLU A 137 13.92 -3.62 -7.52
CA GLU A 137 14.19 -4.19 -8.84
C GLU A 137 13.45 -5.51 -9.08
N LYS A 138 13.44 -6.39 -8.07
CA LYS A 138 12.69 -7.65 -8.16
C LYS A 138 11.20 -7.41 -8.34
N PHE A 139 10.67 -6.43 -7.63
CA PHE A 139 9.28 -6.02 -7.78
C PHE A 139 8.98 -5.47 -9.18
N GLN A 140 9.82 -4.57 -9.68
CA GLN A 140 9.68 -3.99 -11.02
C GLN A 140 9.69 -5.08 -12.11
N LYS A 141 10.60 -6.04 -12.03
CA LYS A 141 10.65 -7.16 -12.97
C LYS A 141 9.39 -8.01 -12.94
N TRP A 142 8.81 -8.20 -11.76
CA TRP A 142 7.55 -8.95 -11.62
C TRP A 142 6.34 -8.19 -12.17
N SER A 143 6.28 -6.86 -11.98
CA SER A 143 5.15 -6.03 -12.46
C SER A 143 5.13 -5.82 -13.98
N ASN A 144 6.24 -6.09 -14.66
CA ASN A 144 6.36 -5.94 -16.11
C ASN A 144 6.08 -7.25 -16.89
N HIS A 145 5.70 -8.33 -16.19
CA HIS A 145 5.29 -9.62 -16.75
C HIS A 145 3.82 -9.89 -16.47
#